data_aa68b4917cf940387001de4f38c4ce79
#
_entry.id   aa68b4917cf940387001de4f38c4ce79
#
_cell.length_a   1.000
_cell.length_b   1.000
_cell.length_c   1.000
_cell.angle_alpha   90.00
_cell.angle_beta   90.00
_cell.angle_gamma   90.00
#
_symmetry.space_group_name_H-M   'P 1'
#
loop_
_entity.id
_entity.type
_entity.pdbx_description
1 polymer ?
#
loop_
_entity_poly.entity_id
_entity_poly.type
_entity_poly.pdbx_seq_one_letter_code
_entity_poly.pdbx_strand_id
1 'polypeptide(L)'
;MIQALIALLPLLQQAPAAQPTTKTFPDLGLTLTLPAAFTAVREVQVGGTMQLRQRWNAKLGSVDLDIQLWALPLGADFDFQEPEDVMEMLLYNLRDAKGGDPSFSFEDQRLVPGNFGVCPYVSLARGAVRDREGTKEVATRFMLGGMLEKFGYTVELIAAPQPGLEGMKEIARFLETGISYKGTVRDPKWTDEEVKQRWAKDAPDKLKDKLAQFVRTKHYIVFTDSGSKTTCAKFGEQMDANYEAIKKVFPFEEVAGRKLLPLFLFLNEEGYFSFFAKQFNTTEEEARKSKGVASGDWYATYFEAKTDPVHIHEGTHQIFKNRLRLPGGGSWFQEGVAEYMSSAKNDLNVAASTVKKGRHTPLVDFIKIRSLLFSAEEDVKGGDEAAGHYQLAALLIEFLHESKFGKAKFQDFVHAVGLSAPNSRPAIEHAVKSVYLTDLAGLEKQWIEYCKQRH
;
A
#
# COMPACT_ATOMS: atom_id res chain seq x y z
N MET A 1 -5.25 75.94 -1.84
CA MET A 1 -5.02 75.45 -0.47
C MET A 1 -5.38 73.97 -0.42
N ILE A 2 -4.65 73.16 -1.22
CA ILE A 2 -4.74 71.66 -1.20
C ILE A 2 -3.31 71.18 -1.48
N GLN A 3 -2.42 71.42 -0.57
CA GLN A 3 -1.05 70.86 -0.58
C GLN A 3 -0.52 70.90 0.86
N ALA A 4 -0.93 69.98 1.68
CA ALA A 4 -0.31 69.66 2.97
C ALA A 4 -1.07 68.53 3.71
N LEU A 5 -1.27 67.35 3.09
CA LEU A 5 -1.79 66.18 3.82
C LEU A 5 -1.24 64.87 3.24
N ILE A 6 0.03 64.86 2.77
CA ILE A 6 0.76 63.67 2.40
C ILE A 6 2.07 63.66 3.19
N ALA A 7 1.98 63.53 4.48
CA ALA A 7 3.15 63.27 5.32
C ALA A 7 2.68 62.77 6.66
N LEU A 8 2.36 61.50 6.76
CA LEU A 8 2.40 60.68 7.98
C LEU A 8 1.68 59.34 7.74
N LEU A 9 2.04 58.64 6.66
CA LEU A 9 1.95 57.20 6.69
C LEU A 9 3.20 56.74 7.45
N PRO A 10 3.05 56.15 8.66
CA PRO A 10 4.18 55.49 9.27
C PRO A 10 4.60 54.44 8.28
N LEU A 11 5.85 54.47 7.85
CA LEU A 11 6.56 53.36 7.31
C LEU A 11 6.40 52.20 8.31
N LEU A 12 5.36 51.40 8.13
CA LEU A 12 5.32 50.06 8.67
C LEU A 12 6.54 49.37 8.04
N GLN A 13 7.68 49.54 8.73
CA GLN A 13 8.80 48.64 8.52
C GLN A 13 8.20 47.24 8.67
N GLN A 14 7.92 46.59 7.53
CA GLN A 14 7.66 45.18 7.52
C GLN A 14 8.86 44.58 8.23
N ALA A 15 8.63 44.04 9.43
CA ALA A 15 9.66 43.27 10.11
C ALA A 15 10.25 42.31 9.07
N PRO A 16 11.58 42.22 8.96
CA PRO A 16 12.20 41.36 7.96
C PRO A 16 11.58 39.99 8.11
N ALA A 17 11.08 39.43 7.00
CA ALA A 17 10.45 38.13 6.99
C ALA A 17 11.40 37.17 7.65
N ALA A 18 10.97 36.55 8.76
CA ALA A 18 11.81 35.65 9.51
C ALA A 18 12.35 34.57 8.57
N GLN A 19 13.65 34.32 8.58
CA GLN A 19 14.26 33.38 7.65
C GLN A 19 14.07 31.94 8.11
N PRO A 20 13.89 30.99 7.18
CA PRO A 20 13.85 29.56 7.52
C PRO A 20 15.08 29.14 8.32
N THR A 21 14.89 28.26 9.27
CA THR A 21 15.99 27.76 10.12
C THR A 21 16.29 26.31 9.80
N THR A 22 17.57 26.02 9.59
CA THR A 22 18.04 24.68 9.31
C THR A 22 18.38 23.92 10.60
N LYS A 23 17.85 22.71 10.75
CA LYS A 23 18.19 21.76 11.83
C LYS A 23 18.84 20.53 11.25
N THR A 24 20.01 20.19 11.74
CA THR A 24 20.79 19.03 11.30
C THR A 24 20.77 17.94 12.37
N PHE A 25 20.62 16.71 11.95
CA PHE A 25 20.68 15.48 12.73
C PHE A 25 21.87 14.66 12.23
N PRO A 26 23.08 14.90 12.77
CA PRO A 26 24.31 14.32 12.24
C PRO A 26 24.33 12.79 12.29
N ASP A 27 23.74 12.20 13.34
CA ASP A 27 23.62 10.76 13.52
C ASP A 27 22.70 10.10 12.48
N LEU A 28 21.72 10.85 11.97
CA LEU A 28 20.82 10.43 10.89
C LEU A 28 21.33 10.85 9.50
N GLY A 29 22.34 11.73 9.44
CA GLY A 29 22.75 12.35 8.18
C GLY A 29 21.68 13.24 7.54
N LEU A 30 20.68 13.70 8.32
CA LEU A 30 19.50 14.40 7.86
C LEU A 30 19.53 15.89 8.24
N THR A 31 19.03 16.72 7.35
CA THR A 31 18.88 18.16 7.60
C THR A 31 17.48 18.59 7.21
N LEU A 32 16.78 19.31 8.12
CA LEU A 32 15.46 19.87 7.91
C LEU A 32 15.55 21.40 7.90
N THR A 33 14.95 22.02 6.87
CA THR A 33 14.77 23.47 6.80
C THR A 33 13.35 23.81 7.27
N LEU A 34 13.23 24.19 8.53
CA LEU A 34 11.95 24.47 9.17
C LEU A 34 11.36 25.83 8.73
N PRO A 35 10.03 25.99 8.74
CA PRO A 35 9.40 27.30 8.55
C PRO A 35 9.98 28.38 9.48
N ALA A 36 9.89 29.62 9.08
CA ALA A 36 10.50 30.75 9.81
C ALA A 36 10.02 30.88 11.27
N ALA A 37 8.75 30.56 11.54
CA ALA A 37 8.19 30.58 12.89
C ALA A 37 7.97 29.15 13.39
N PHE A 38 8.80 28.68 14.31
CA PHE A 38 8.65 27.37 14.95
C PHE A 38 9.11 27.41 16.41
N THR A 39 8.54 26.49 17.20
CA THR A 39 8.95 26.28 18.61
C THR A 39 9.20 24.78 18.80
N ALA A 40 10.37 24.42 19.30
CA ALA A 40 10.66 23.04 19.67
C ALA A 40 9.80 22.61 20.86
N VAL A 41 9.15 21.46 20.75
CA VAL A 41 8.37 20.86 21.83
C VAL A 41 9.29 19.88 22.56
N ARG A 42 9.20 19.86 23.90
CA ARG A 42 9.96 18.91 24.72
C ARG A 42 9.52 17.49 24.37
N GLU A 43 10.46 16.60 24.13
CA GLU A 43 10.20 15.25 23.67
C GLU A 43 9.32 14.46 24.63
N VAL A 44 8.32 13.78 24.06
CA VAL A 44 7.66 12.67 24.71
C VAL A 44 8.20 11.41 24.01
N GLN A 45 8.95 10.58 24.73
CA GLN A 45 9.34 9.28 24.18
C GLN A 45 8.09 8.42 24.00
N VAL A 46 7.73 8.16 22.76
CA VAL A 46 6.73 7.15 22.43
C VAL A 46 7.47 5.82 22.40
N GLY A 47 7.08 4.88 23.26
CA GLY A 47 7.65 3.54 23.29
C GLY A 47 7.37 2.80 21.99
N GLY A 48 8.31 2.00 21.51
CA GLY A 48 8.20 1.19 20.29
C GLY A 48 9.48 1.18 19.47
N THR A 49 9.45 0.48 18.35
CA THR A 49 10.58 0.39 17.40
C THR A 49 10.87 1.73 16.71
N MET A 50 9.82 2.52 16.40
CA MET A 50 9.95 3.88 15.89
C MET A 50 10.26 4.85 17.02
N GLN A 51 11.24 5.72 16.81
CA GLN A 51 11.69 6.73 17.77
C GLN A 51 11.30 8.12 17.32
N LEU A 52 10.53 8.84 18.15
CA LEU A 52 10.32 10.28 17.94
C LEU A 52 11.63 11.00 18.27
N ARG A 53 12.27 11.56 17.27
CA ARG A 53 13.56 12.24 17.40
C ARG A 53 13.39 13.71 17.78
N GLN A 54 12.38 14.37 17.22
CA GLN A 54 12.08 15.76 17.51
C GLN A 54 10.66 16.12 17.09
N ARG A 55 10.07 17.10 17.79
CA ARG A 55 8.76 17.68 17.48
C ARG A 55 8.83 19.20 17.55
N TRP A 56 8.13 19.85 16.64
CA TRP A 56 8.00 21.32 16.58
C TRP A 56 6.57 21.71 16.33
N ASN A 57 6.16 22.80 16.99
CA ASN A 57 4.98 23.55 16.56
C ASN A 57 5.47 24.68 15.65
N ALA A 58 4.85 24.83 14.50
CA ALA A 58 5.19 25.85 13.53
C ALA A 58 3.93 26.53 13.02
N LYS A 59 4.09 27.69 12.37
CA LYS A 59 3.02 28.38 11.69
C LYS A 59 3.40 28.64 10.25
N LEU A 60 2.53 28.24 9.34
CA LEU A 60 2.70 28.43 7.91
C LEU A 60 1.50 29.23 7.39
N GLY A 61 1.68 30.55 7.21
CA GLY A 61 0.56 31.44 6.95
C GLY A 61 -0.46 31.41 8.10
N SER A 62 -1.69 31.00 7.83
CA SER A 62 -2.77 30.83 8.82
C SER A 62 -2.88 29.40 9.38
N VAL A 63 -2.04 28.48 8.93
CA VAL A 63 -2.12 27.06 9.31
C VAL A 63 -1.16 26.77 10.46
N ASP A 64 -1.66 26.20 11.54
CA ASP A 64 -0.84 25.68 12.63
C ASP A 64 -0.35 24.28 12.24
N LEU A 65 0.95 24.05 12.37
CA LEU A 65 1.62 22.81 12.01
C LEU A 65 2.24 22.15 13.25
N ASP A 66 1.97 20.88 13.43
CA ASP A 66 2.74 19.99 14.30
C ASP A 66 3.67 19.18 13.40
N ILE A 67 4.97 19.41 13.51
CA ILE A 67 6.00 18.76 12.70
C ILE A 67 6.73 17.75 13.57
N GLN A 68 6.78 16.51 13.14
CA GLN A 68 7.41 15.41 13.88
C GLN A 68 8.41 14.68 12.99
N LEU A 69 9.62 14.46 13.51
CA LEU A 69 10.63 13.61 12.89
C LEU A 69 10.70 12.29 13.63
N TRP A 70 10.38 11.23 12.93
CA TRP A 70 10.47 9.86 13.40
C TRP A 70 11.64 9.14 12.73
N ALA A 71 12.32 8.27 13.46
CA ALA A 71 13.36 7.41 12.92
C ALA A 71 13.18 5.97 13.38
N LEU A 72 13.41 5.05 12.46
CA LEU A 72 13.42 3.61 12.67
C LEU A 72 14.85 3.12 12.46
N PRO A 73 15.56 2.64 13.50
CA PRO A 73 16.83 1.96 13.30
C PRO A 73 16.65 0.72 12.43
N LEU A 74 17.42 0.63 11.36
CA LEU A 74 17.38 -0.52 10.45
C LEU A 74 18.44 -1.53 10.88
N GLY A 75 18.01 -2.73 11.24
CA GLY A 75 18.88 -3.88 11.43
C GLY A 75 19.21 -4.58 10.11
N ALA A 76 19.71 -5.81 10.23
CA ALA A 76 19.85 -6.74 9.10
C ALA A 76 18.48 -7.29 8.64
N ASP A 77 17.40 -6.66 9.02
CA ASP A 77 16.04 -7.12 8.79
C ASP A 77 15.60 -6.81 7.36
N PHE A 78 14.97 -7.79 6.71
CA PHE A 78 14.47 -7.65 5.34
C PHE A 78 13.08 -7.02 5.26
N ASP A 79 12.48 -6.69 6.40
CA ASP A 79 11.10 -6.21 6.47
C ASP A 79 10.98 -4.72 6.07
N PHE A 80 12.11 -3.97 6.12
CA PHE A 80 12.16 -2.56 5.77
C PHE A 80 13.15 -2.32 4.64
N GLN A 81 12.64 -2.26 3.42
CA GLN A 81 13.45 -2.07 2.22
C GLN A 81 13.10 -0.80 1.45
N GLU A 82 11.91 -0.26 1.66
CA GLU A 82 11.38 0.89 0.96
C GLU A 82 10.82 1.95 1.92
N PRO A 83 10.78 3.24 1.53
CA PRO A 83 10.24 4.32 2.36
C PRO A 83 8.82 4.06 2.86
N GLU A 84 8.01 3.40 2.05
CA GLU A 84 6.63 3.04 2.41
C GLU A 84 6.58 2.07 3.59
N ASP A 85 7.52 1.14 3.69
CA ASP A 85 7.56 0.18 4.79
C ASP A 85 7.76 0.91 6.14
N VAL A 86 8.58 1.97 6.14
CA VAL A 86 8.83 2.83 7.32
C VAL A 86 7.58 3.61 7.70
N MET A 87 6.86 4.14 6.72
CA MET A 87 5.62 4.88 6.96
C MET A 87 4.51 3.97 7.49
N GLU A 88 4.38 2.77 6.94
CA GLU A 88 3.42 1.76 7.41
C GLU A 88 3.71 1.35 8.86
N MET A 89 4.99 1.17 9.22
CA MET A 89 5.38 0.87 10.60
C MET A 89 5.01 2.00 11.55
N LEU A 90 5.21 3.26 11.17
CA LEU A 90 4.79 4.40 11.99
C LEU A 90 3.26 4.39 12.20
N LEU A 91 2.50 4.17 11.13
CA LEU A 91 1.04 4.10 11.22
C LEU A 91 0.56 2.95 12.09
N TYR A 92 1.20 1.79 11.98
CA TYR A 92 0.91 0.65 12.84
C TYR A 92 1.13 1.01 14.31
N ASN A 93 2.28 1.57 14.65
CA ASN A 93 2.58 2.00 16.02
C ASN A 93 1.63 3.09 16.54
N LEU A 94 1.19 4.02 15.68
CA LEU A 94 0.22 5.05 16.06
C LEU A 94 -1.18 4.48 16.30
N ARG A 95 -1.59 3.44 15.57
CA ARG A 95 -2.86 2.74 15.77
C ARG A 95 -2.88 1.92 17.06
N ASP A 96 -1.78 1.22 17.32
CA ASP A 96 -1.68 0.33 18.48
C ASP A 96 -1.30 1.06 19.78
N ALA A 97 -0.83 2.30 19.68
CA ALA A 97 -0.56 3.13 20.85
C ALA A 97 -1.84 3.35 21.65
N LYS A 98 -1.74 3.27 22.98
CA LYS A 98 -2.88 3.51 23.90
C LYS A 98 -3.44 4.90 23.67
N GLY A 99 -4.64 5.00 23.07
CA GLY A 99 -5.24 6.26 22.62
C GLY A 99 -4.86 6.64 21.16
N GLY A 100 -4.28 5.69 20.40
CA GLY A 100 -3.99 5.86 18.97
C GLY A 100 -5.23 6.20 18.15
N ASP A 101 -5.01 6.87 17.04
CA ASP A 101 -6.07 7.35 16.16
C ASP A 101 -6.49 6.25 15.16
N PRO A 102 -7.57 5.49 15.44
CA PRO A 102 -8.03 4.44 14.54
C PRO A 102 -8.68 4.99 13.26
N SER A 103 -8.94 6.29 13.20
CA SER A 103 -9.68 6.93 12.10
C SER A 103 -8.77 7.43 10.97
N PHE A 104 -7.44 7.31 11.13
CA PHE A 104 -6.52 7.73 10.08
C PHE A 104 -6.48 6.73 8.92
N SER A 105 -6.72 7.22 7.72
CA SER A 105 -6.51 6.50 6.47
C SER A 105 -5.76 7.39 5.49
N PHE A 106 -4.93 6.82 4.64
CA PHE A 106 -4.39 7.56 3.51
C PHE A 106 -5.48 7.83 2.48
N GLU A 107 -5.52 9.06 1.98
CA GLU A 107 -6.36 9.48 0.85
C GLU A 107 -5.54 9.57 -0.43
N ASP A 108 -4.24 9.79 -0.28
CA ASP A 108 -3.29 9.88 -1.39
C ASP A 108 -1.92 9.40 -0.90
N GLN A 109 -1.29 8.54 -1.67
CA GLN A 109 0.09 8.10 -1.46
C GLN A 109 0.78 8.01 -2.81
N ARG A 110 1.93 8.66 -2.93
CA ARG A 110 2.71 8.67 -4.16
C ARG A 110 4.20 8.60 -3.90
N LEU A 111 4.91 8.05 -4.84
CA LEU A 111 6.36 8.10 -4.88
C LEU A 111 6.80 9.37 -5.61
N VAL A 112 7.82 10.02 -5.10
CA VAL A 112 8.43 11.18 -5.77
C VAL A 112 9.93 10.96 -5.91
N PRO A 113 10.54 11.40 -7.01
CA PRO A 113 11.98 11.42 -7.14
C PRO A 113 12.60 12.22 -6.01
N GLY A 114 13.68 11.70 -5.44
CA GLY A 114 14.42 12.35 -4.37
C GLY A 114 15.93 12.37 -4.67
N ASN A 115 16.66 13.24 -4.00
CA ASN A 115 18.11 13.33 -4.14
C ASN A 115 18.81 12.46 -3.07
N PHE A 116 18.46 11.17 -3.04
CA PHE A 116 18.90 10.22 -2.02
C PHE A 116 19.89 9.16 -2.55
N GLY A 117 20.79 9.51 -3.43
CA GLY A 117 21.82 8.59 -3.91
C GLY A 117 21.23 7.37 -4.65
N VAL A 118 21.49 6.16 -4.12
CA VAL A 118 21.01 4.90 -4.74
C VAL A 118 19.52 4.62 -4.49
N CYS A 119 18.92 5.25 -3.50
CA CYS A 119 17.46 5.23 -3.29
C CYS A 119 16.87 6.56 -3.78
N PRO A 120 16.55 6.68 -5.09
CA PRO A 120 16.25 7.96 -5.72
C PRO A 120 14.85 8.48 -5.47
N TYR A 121 14.11 7.90 -4.54
CA TYR A 121 12.72 8.28 -4.28
C TYR A 121 12.40 8.32 -2.80
N VAL A 122 11.35 9.06 -2.48
CA VAL A 122 10.69 9.12 -1.19
C VAL A 122 9.20 8.82 -1.36
N SER A 123 8.54 8.36 -0.32
CA SER A 123 7.10 8.21 -0.32
C SER A 123 6.45 9.43 0.31
N LEU A 124 5.50 10.03 -0.39
CA LEU A 124 4.61 11.07 0.13
C LEU A 124 3.23 10.48 0.35
N ALA A 125 2.63 10.77 1.49
CA ALA A 125 1.27 10.38 1.79
C ALA A 125 0.49 11.51 2.44
N ARG A 126 -0.82 11.55 2.18
CA ARG A 126 -1.76 12.46 2.78
C ARG A 126 -2.97 11.70 3.29
N GLY A 127 -3.54 12.13 4.41
CA GLY A 127 -4.77 11.60 4.94
C GLY A 127 -5.48 12.57 5.87
N ALA A 128 -6.78 12.34 6.07
CA ALA A 128 -7.59 13.11 6.99
C ALA A 128 -7.45 12.58 8.42
N VAL A 129 -7.27 13.48 9.39
CA VAL A 129 -7.44 13.18 10.82
C VAL A 129 -8.87 13.53 11.18
N ARG A 130 -9.63 12.56 11.64
CA ARG A 130 -11.05 12.73 11.98
C ARG A 130 -11.24 12.79 13.48
N ASP A 131 -12.39 13.34 13.91
CA ASP A 131 -12.80 13.30 15.31
C ASP A 131 -13.01 11.83 15.79
N ARG A 132 -13.22 11.67 17.10
CA ARG A 132 -13.40 10.35 17.71
C ARG A 132 -14.61 9.58 17.15
N GLU A 133 -15.58 10.29 16.59
CA GLU A 133 -16.78 9.70 15.99
C GLU A 133 -16.57 9.38 14.51
N GLY A 134 -15.44 9.80 13.91
CA GLY A 134 -15.14 9.62 12.49
C GLY A 134 -15.99 10.45 11.55
N THR A 135 -16.73 11.43 12.09
CA THR A 135 -17.74 12.21 11.37
C THR A 135 -17.19 13.50 10.76
N LYS A 136 -16.19 14.11 11.42
CA LYS A 136 -15.65 15.41 11.01
C LYS A 136 -14.14 15.36 10.88
N GLU A 137 -13.62 15.86 9.77
CA GLU A 137 -12.19 16.09 9.60
C GLU A 137 -11.75 17.28 10.46
N VAL A 138 -10.79 17.04 11.35
CA VAL A 138 -10.28 18.03 12.31
C VAL A 138 -8.89 18.53 11.95
N ALA A 139 -8.13 17.76 11.19
CA ALA A 139 -6.81 18.12 10.69
C ALA A 139 -6.47 17.31 9.44
N THR A 140 -5.46 17.76 8.69
CA THR A 140 -4.88 16.98 7.59
C THR A 140 -3.48 16.56 7.99
N ARG A 141 -3.17 15.28 7.80
CA ARG A 141 -1.86 14.68 8.03
C ARG A 141 -1.12 14.51 6.71
N PHE A 142 0.14 14.91 6.70
CA PHE A 142 1.07 14.69 5.61
C PHE A 142 2.26 13.92 6.14
N MET A 143 2.76 13.00 5.36
CA MET A 143 3.94 12.20 5.72
C MET A 143 4.89 12.12 4.54
N LEU A 144 6.19 12.23 4.84
CA LEU A 144 7.26 11.93 3.90
C LEU A 144 8.14 10.86 4.52
N GLY A 145 8.20 9.70 3.89
CA GLY A 145 9.07 8.59 4.26
C GLY A 145 10.32 8.51 3.40
N GLY A 146 11.44 8.22 4.00
CA GLY A 146 12.72 8.01 3.32
C GLY A 146 13.54 6.89 3.95
N MET A 147 14.49 6.35 3.18
CA MET A 147 15.38 5.29 3.61
C MET A 147 16.83 5.75 3.56
N LEU A 148 17.55 5.51 4.65
CA LEU A 148 18.98 5.74 4.78
C LEU A 148 19.66 4.40 5.09
N GLU A 149 20.98 4.34 5.01
CA GLU A 149 21.72 3.09 5.24
C GLU A 149 21.38 2.42 6.59
N LYS A 150 21.29 3.21 7.65
CA LYS A 150 21.09 2.72 9.03
C LYS A 150 19.74 3.07 9.62
N PHE A 151 18.96 3.92 8.97
CA PHE A 151 17.70 4.42 9.49
C PHE A 151 16.68 4.60 8.37
N GLY A 152 15.47 4.14 8.62
CA GLY A 152 14.30 4.70 7.95
C GLY A 152 13.81 5.94 8.71
N TYR A 153 13.28 6.92 8.02
CA TYR A 153 12.71 8.10 8.69
C TYR A 153 11.36 8.47 8.10
N THR A 154 10.56 9.12 8.91
CA THR A 154 9.32 9.77 8.48
C THR A 154 9.26 11.16 9.04
N VAL A 155 9.05 12.15 8.17
CA VAL A 155 8.66 13.50 8.58
C VAL A 155 7.15 13.58 8.47
N GLU A 156 6.50 13.79 9.60
CA GLU A 156 5.06 13.90 9.72
C GLU A 156 4.68 15.35 10.00
N LEU A 157 3.66 15.84 9.30
CA LEU A 157 3.06 17.14 9.56
C LEU A 157 1.56 16.97 9.79
N ILE A 158 1.07 17.53 10.90
CA ILE A 158 -0.36 17.61 11.17
C ILE A 158 -0.74 19.07 11.09
N ALA A 159 -1.61 19.41 10.13
CA ALA A 159 -2.08 20.75 9.85
C ALA A 159 -3.50 20.94 10.37
N ALA A 160 -3.71 21.91 11.26
CA ALA A 160 -5.03 22.27 11.81
C ALA A 160 -5.17 23.79 11.87
N PRO A 161 -6.33 24.37 11.45
CA PRO A 161 -7.40 23.71 10.72
C PRO A 161 -6.94 23.19 9.36
N GLN A 162 -7.82 22.44 8.67
CA GLN A 162 -7.53 21.94 7.33
C GLN A 162 -7.02 23.08 6.43
N PRO A 163 -5.83 22.93 5.81
CA PRO A 163 -5.24 23.99 5.02
C PRO A 163 -6.03 24.23 3.72
N GLY A 164 -6.22 25.48 3.35
CA GLY A 164 -6.71 25.84 2.02
C GLY A 164 -5.67 25.50 0.93
N LEU A 165 -6.04 25.69 -0.34
CA LEU A 165 -5.20 25.31 -1.49
C LEU A 165 -3.77 25.88 -1.42
N GLU A 166 -3.58 27.11 -1.02
CA GLU A 166 -2.24 27.73 -0.90
C GLU A 166 -1.45 27.10 0.25
N GLY A 167 -2.07 26.87 1.42
CA GLY A 167 -1.42 26.16 2.52
C GLY A 167 -1.01 24.74 2.13
N MET A 168 -1.84 24.04 1.33
CA MET A 168 -1.50 22.72 0.78
C MET A 168 -0.26 22.77 -0.13
N LYS A 169 -0.16 23.77 -1.00
CA LYS A 169 1.02 23.96 -1.88
C LYS A 169 2.28 24.26 -1.06
N GLU A 170 2.19 25.07 -0.03
CA GLU A 170 3.31 25.41 0.83
C GLU A 170 3.79 24.18 1.62
N ILE A 171 2.88 23.36 2.15
CA ILE A 171 3.20 22.10 2.83
C ILE A 171 3.88 21.12 1.86
N ALA A 172 3.34 20.94 0.66
CA ALA A 172 3.93 20.10 -0.36
C ALA A 172 5.35 20.58 -0.71
N ARG A 173 5.53 21.88 -0.92
CA ARG A 173 6.84 22.48 -1.16
C ARG A 173 7.82 22.24 0.00
N PHE A 174 7.37 22.37 1.24
CA PHE A 174 8.21 22.09 2.39
C PHE A 174 8.67 20.63 2.40
N LEU A 175 7.77 19.66 2.16
CA LEU A 175 8.11 18.25 2.10
C LEU A 175 9.08 17.92 0.95
N GLU A 176 8.93 18.58 -0.20
CA GLU A 176 9.76 18.34 -1.38
C GLU A 176 11.14 18.99 -1.29
N THR A 177 11.24 20.15 -0.64
CA THR A 177 12.47 20.97 -0.67
C THR A 177 13.11 21.23 0.68
N GLY A 178 12.36 21.06 1.77
CA GLY A 178 12.80 21.34 3.14
C GLY A 178 13.64 20.23 3.77
N ILE A 179 13.82 19.11 3.08
CA ILE A 179 14.54 17.94 3.59
C ILE A 179 15.75 17.68 2.69
N SER A 180 16.93 17.61 3.29
CA SER A 180 18.15 17.23 2.60
C SER A 180 18.91 16.19 3.37
N TYR A 181 19.68 15.38 2.64
CA TYR A 181 20.42 14.28 3.20
C TYR A 181 21.86 14.28 2.70
N LYS A 182 22.79 13.99 3.61
CA LYS A 182 24.22 13.79 3.30
C LYS A 182 24.65 12.45 3.89
N GLY A 183 24.94 11.48 3.04
CA GLY A 183 25.39 10.16 3.46
C GLY A 183 25.06 9.09 2.46
N THR A 184 25.23 7.84 2.89
CA THR A 184 24.92 6.67 2.08
C THR A 184 23.46 6.29 2.27
N VAL A 185 22.78 6.01 1.18
CA VAL A 185 21.41 5.51 1.16
C VAL A 185 21.45 3.99 1.02
N ARG A 186 20.53 3.30 1.69
CA ARG A 186 20.41 1.86 1.55
C ARG A 186 20.03 1.49 0.14
N ASP A 187 20.81 0.60 -0.49
CA ASP A 187 20.40 0.00 -1.76
C ASP A 187 19.24 -0.99 -1.49
N PRO A 188 18.07 -0.80 -2.07
CA PRO A 188 16.96 -1.74 -1.93
C PRO A 188 17.20 -3.05 -2.68
N LYS A 189 18.24 -3.13 -3.50
CA LYS A 189 18.66 -4.36 -4.17
C LYS A 189 19.50 -5.20 -3.23
N TRP A 190 19.06 -6.41 -2.98
CA TRP A 190 19.79 -7.35 -2.17
C TRP A 190 21.08 -7.83 -2.85
N THR A 191 22.16 -7.87 -2.11
CA THR A 191 23.38 -8.59 -2.46
C THR A 191 23.12 -10.11 -2.52
N ASP A 192 24.03 -10.87 -3.11
CA ASP A 192 23.90 -12.33 -3.15
C ASP A 192 23.94 -12.95 -1.75
N GLU A 193 24.63 -12.32 -0.81
CA GLU A 193 24.67 -12.79 0.57
C GLU A 193 23.35 -12.51 1.30
N GLU A 194 22.77 -11.34 1.11
CA GLU A 194 21.43 -11.02 1.66
C GLU A 194 20.35 -11.94 1.07
N VAL A 195 20.46 -12.32 -0.19
CA VAL A 195 19.58 -13.31 -0.81
C VAL A 195 19.66 -14.65 -0.09
N LYS A 196 20.85 -15.14 0.21
CA LYS A 196 21.05 -16.39 0.95
C LYS A 196 20.52 -16.28 2.38
N GLN A 197 20.77 -15.15 3.05
CA GLN A 197 20.26 -14.89 4.41
C GLN A 197 18.72 -14.85 4.42
N ARG A 198 18.08 -14.23 3.40
CA ARG A 198 16.63 -14.21 3.27
C ARG A 198 16.06 -15.62 3.11
N TRP A 199 16.67 -16.44 2.25
CA TRP A 199 16.26 -17.84 2.12
C TRP A 199 16.42 -18.60 3.44
N ALA A 200 17.58 -18.51 4.11
CA ALA A 200 17.84 -19.21 5.36
C ALA A 200 16.87 -18.80 6.50
N LYS A 201 16.42 -17.52 6.51
CA LYS A 201 15.40 -17.02 7.44
C LYS A 201 14.03 -17.63 7.17
N ASP A 202 13.59 -17.60 5.92
CA ASP A 202 12.19 -17.84 5.55
C ASP A 202 11.93 -19.33 5.21
N ALA A 203 12.88 -20.03 4.58
CA ALA A 203 12.73 -21.43 4.23
C ALA A 203 12.52 -22.33 5.47
N PRO A 204 11.82 -23.48 5.33
CA PRO A 204 11.70 -24.46 6.39
C PRO A 204 13.07 -24.95 6.85
N ASP A 205 13.21 -25.38 8.11
CA ASP A 205 14.49 -25.83 8.67
C ASP A 205 15.16 -26.94 7.85
N LYS A 206 14.36 -27.84 7.29
CA LYS A 206 14.83 -28.91 6.40
C LYS A 206 15.37 -28.42 5.04
N LEU A 207 15.08 -27.17 4.66
CA LEU A 207 15.45 -26.55 3.37
C LEU A 207 16.34 -25.32 3.51
N LYS A 208 16.57 -24.78 4.69
CA LYS A 208 17.31 -23.51 4.91
C LYS A 208 18.69 -23.48 4.24
N ASP A 209 19.39 -24.62 4.20
CA ASP A 209 20.72 -24.79 3.60
C ASP A 209 20.66 -25.33 2.16
N LYS A 210 19.45 -25.44 1.57
CA LYS A 210 19.22 -26.04 0.25
C LYS A 210 18.86 -25.04 -0.85
N LEU A 211 19.18 -23.76 -0.68
CA LEU A 211 19.06 -22.81 -1.77
C LEU A 211 19.96 -23.25 -2.93
N ALA A 212 19.36 -23.81 -3.99
CA ALA A 212 20.10 -24.32 -5.13
C ALA A 212 20.39 -23.22 -6.16
N GLN A 213 19.43 -22.33 -6.37
CA GLN A 213 19.51 -21.25 -7.34
C GLN A 213 18.72 -20.02 -6.88
N PHE A 214 19.12 -18.86 -7.39
CA PHE A 214 18.28 -17.68 -7.44
C PHE A 214 18.52 -16.92 -8.74
N VAL A 215 17.49 -16.24 -9.22
CA VAL A 215 17.54 -15.47 -10.47
C VAL A 215 16.87 -14.10 -10.20
N ARG A 216 17.53 -13.04 -10.65
CA ARG A 216 16.94 -11.70 -10.68
C ARG A 216 16.36 -11.45 -12.07
N THR A 217 15.11 -11.01 -12.12
CA THR A 217 14.44 -10.57 -13.34
C THR A 217 14.22 -9.06 -13.30
N LYS A 218 13.37 -8.54 -14.14
CA LYS A 218 13.05 -7.10 -14.15
C LYS A 218 12.37 -6.64 -12.86
N HIS A 219 11.43 -7.43 -12.32
CA HIS A 219 10.60 -7.07 -11.18
C HIS A 219 10.77 -7.99 -9.98
N TYR A 220 11.36 -9.16 -10.15
CA TYR A 220 11.39 -10.22 -9.14
C TYR A 220 12.79 -10.76 -8.85
N ILE A 221 12.91 -11.29 -7.64
CA ILE A 221 13.99 -12.21 -7.30
C ILE A 221 13.39 -13.57 -6.97
N VAL A 222 13.73 -14.59 -7.75
CA VAL A 222 13.20 -15.95 -7.61
C VAL A 222 14.21 -16.79 -6.86
N PHE A 223 13.78 -17.38 -5.76
CA PHE A 223 14.55 -18.34 -4.95
C PHE A 223 14.04 -19.75 -5.21
N THR A 224 14.90 -20.74 -5.32
CA THR A 224 14.46 -22.12 -5.49
C THR A 224 15.46 -23.13 -4.90
N ASP A 225 14.94 -24.24 -4.37
CA ASP A 225 15.68 -25.45 -4.00
C ASP A 225 15.91 -26.39 -5.18
N SER A 226 15.42 -26.03 -6.37
CA SER A 226 15.67 -26.77 -7.62
C SER A 226 17.01 -26.40 -8.24
N GLY A 227 17.80 -27.41 -8.67
CA GLY A 227 19.03 -27.19 -9.41
C GLY A 227 18.86 -26.63 -10.84
N SER A 228 17.64 -26.50 -11.34
CA SER A 228 17.36 -26.04 -12.72
C SER A 228 17.28 -24.51 -12.81
N LYS A 229 18.40 -23.87 -13.15
CA LYS A 229 18.46 -22.43 -13.42
C LYS A 229 17.51 -22.00 -14.54
N THR A 230 17.36 -22.81 -15.57
CA THR A 230 16.47 -22.53 -16.71
C THR A 230 15.00 -22.51 -16.29
N THR A 231 14.56 -23.42 -15.43
CA THR A 231 13.19 -23.43 -14.89
C THR A 231 12.94 -22.17 -14.05
N CYS A 232 13.87 -21.83 -13.17
CA CYS A 232 13.82 -20.64 -12.33
C CYS A 232 13.72 -19.35 -13.16
N ALA A 233 14.57 -19.22 -14.21
CA ALA A 233 14.57 -18.07 -15.10
C ALA A 233 13.24 -17.94 -15.88
N LYS A 234 12.76 -19.04 -16.46
CA LYS A 234 11.49 -19.05 -17.20
C LYS A 234 10.26 -18.74 -16.34
N PHE A 235 10.29 -19.16 -15.07
CA PHE A 235 9.24 -18.79 -14.13
C PHE A 235 9.29 -17.28 -13.82
N GLY A 236 10.49 -16.74 -13.56
CA GLY A 236 10.66 -15.31 -13.34
C GLY A 236 10.22 -14.46 -14.54
N GLU A 237 10.54 -14.86 -15.77
CA GLU A 237 10.07 -14.21 -17.01
C GLU A 237 8.53 -14.22 -17.11
N GLN A 238 7.89 -15.34 -16.74
CA GLN A 238 6.43 -15.41 -16.69
C GLN A 238 5.84 -14.46 -15.65
N MET A 239 6.46 -14.35 -14.49
CA MET A 239 6.02 -13.44 -13.46
C MET A 239 6.23 -11.98 -13.85
N ASP A 240 7.31 -11.64 -14.56
CA ASP A 240 7.48 -10.32 -15.17
C ASP A 240 6.35 -10.01 -16.18
N ALA A 241 5.95 -10.97 -16.99
CA ALA A 241 4.82 -10.81 -17.92
C ALA A 241 3.49 -10.61 -17.16
N ASN A 242 3.26 -11.35 -16.09
CA ASN A 242 2.09 -11.18 -15.22
C ASN A 242 2.09 -9.79 -14.56
N TYR A 243 3.25 -9.32 -14.11
CA TYR A 243 3.41 -7.97 -13.54
C TYR A 243 2.98 -6.88 -14.52
N GLU A 244 3.45 -6.95 -15.77
CA GLU A 244 3.08 -5.97 -16.80
C GLU A 244 1.59 -6.07 -17.17
N ALA A 245 1.01 -7.27 -17.17
CA ALA A 245 -0.42 -7.45 -17.39
C ALA A 245 -1.27 -6.82 -16.28
N ILE A 246 -0.87 -7.02 -15.02
CA ILE A 246 -1.54 -6.43 -13.86
C ILE A 246 -1.42 -4.90 -13.90
N LYS A 247 -0.22 -4.37 -14.16
CA LYS A 247 0.04 -2.94 -14.28
C LYS A 247 -0.78 -2.28 -15.38
N LYS A 248 -1.07 -2.98 -16.46
CA LYS A 248 -1.92 -2.48 -17.54
C LYS A 248 -3.36 -2.25 -17.09
N VAL A 249 -3.88 -3.11 -16.24
CA VAL A 249 -5.25 -3.02 -15.70
C VAL A 249 -5.31 -2.07 -14.50
N PHE A 250 -4.32 -2.15 -13.62
CA PHE A 250 -4.17 -1.37 -12.39
C PHE A 250 -2.89 -0.53 -12.46
N PRO A 251 -2.91 0.61 -13.16
CA PRO A 251 -1.72 1.41 -13.37
C PRO A 251 -1.18 1.99 -12.06
N PHE A 252 0.14 1.94 -11.91
CA PHE A 252 0.88 2.58 -10.84
C PHE A 252 2.20 3.15 -11.35
N GLU A 253 2.73 4.13 -10.64
CA GLU A 253 4.00 4.75 -11.01
C GLU A 253 5.17 3.83 -10.68
N GLU A 254 6.05 3.64 -11.63
CA GLU A 254 7.30 2.95 -11.42
C GLU A 254 8.44 3.94 -11.23
N VAL A 255 9.11 3.80 -10.10
CA VAL A 255 10.31 4.56 -9.78
C VAL A 255 11.51 3.65 -9.87
N ALA A 256 12.57 4.14 -10.52
CA ALA A 256 13.81 3.38 -10.65
C ALA A 256 14.43 3.09 -9.27
N GLY A 257 15.01 1.92 -9.11
CA GLY A 257 15.70 1.53 -7.88
C GLY A 257 14.82 0.91 -6.80
N ARG A 258 13.56 0.58 -7.09
CA ARG A 258 12.72 -0.19 -6.16
C ARG A 258 13.25 -1.60 -5.94
N LYS A 259 12.96 -2.17 -4.77
CA LYS A 259 13.30 -3.57 -4.45
C LYS A 259 12.66 -4.54 -5.44
N LEU A 260 13.33 -5.64 -5.71
CA LEU A 260 12.73 -6.77 -6.42
C LEU A 260 11.77 -7.50 -5.48
N LEU A 261 10.64 -7.96 -6.01
CA LEU A 261 9.67 -8.72 -5.24
C LEU A 261 10.13 -10.18 -5.06
N PRO A 262 10.18 -10.71 -3.83
CA PRO A 262 10.60 -12.08 -3.58
C PRO A 262 9.59 -13.12 -4.08
N LEU A 263 10.09 -14.15 -4.75
CA LEU A 263 9.33 -15.32 -5.17
C LEU A 263 10.03 -16.59 -4.67
N PHE A 264 9.33 -17.40 -3.88
CA PHE A 264 9.80 -18.70 -3.42
C PHE A 264 9.19 -19.80 -4.27
N LEU A 265 10.00 -20.38 -5.16
CA LEU A 265 9.59 -21.46 -6.05
C LEU A 265 10.18 -22.79 -5.56
N PHE A 266 9.36 -23.62 -4.96
CA PHE A 266 9.77 -24.92 -4.47
C PHE A 266 9.76 -25.98 -5.58
N LEU A 267 10.70 -26.93 -5.51
CA LEU A 267 10.81 -28.03 -6.48
C LEU A 267 9.55 -28.90 -6.48
N ASN A 268 8.96 -29.09 -5.30
CA ASN A 268 7.78 -29.93 -5.11
C ASN A 268 6.85 -29.37 -4.04
N GLU A 269 5.66 -29.95 -3.94
CA GLU A 269 4.62 -29.53 -3.01
C GLU A 269 5.01 -29.71 -1.54
N GLU A 270 5.81 -30.71 -1.17
CA GLU A 270 6.22 -30.92 0.23
C GLU A 270 7.12 -29.75 0.72
N GLY A 271 7.97 -29.23 -0.16
CA GLY A 271 8.78 -28.04 0.13
C GLY A 271 7.91 -26.82 0.41
N TYR A 272 6.93 -26.60 -0.45
CA TYR A 272 5.97 -25.52 -0.31
C TYR A 272 5.08 -25.66 0.93
N PHE A 273 4.51 -26.85 1.19
CA PHE A 273 3.65 -27.06 2.36
C PHE A 273 4.41 -26.84 3.68
N SER A 274 5.67 -27.28 3.74
CA SER A 274 6.51 -27.01 4.91
C SER A 274 6.84 -25.52 5.06
N PHE A 275 7.05 -24.79 3.96
CA PHE A 275 7.23 -23.33 3.98
C PHE A 275 5.96 -22.63 4.48
N PHE A 276 4.80 -22.97 3.92
CA PHE A 276 3.52 -22.41 4.32
C PHE A 276 3.25 -22.66 5.82
N ALA A 277 3.42 -23.89 6.28
CA ALA A 277 3.22 -24.27 7.68
C ALA A 277 4.09 -23.44 8.64
N LYS A 278 5.38 -23.21 8.27
CA LYS A 278 6.28 -22.35 9.05
C LYS A 278 5.82 -20.89 9.04
N GLN A 279 5.50 -20.33 7.86
CA GLN A 279 5.19 -18.89 7.74
C GLN A 279 3.88 -18.52 8.45
N PHE A 280 2.90 -19.41 8.45
CA PHE A 280 1.59 -19.16 9.05
C PHE A 280 1.38 -19.84 10.42
N ASN A 281 2.42 -20.48 10.95
CA ASN A 281 2.37 -21.25 12.21
C ASN A 281 1.18 -22.24 12.23
N THR A 282 1.04 -23.00 11.15
CA THR A 282 -0.04 -23.97 10.93
C THR A 282 0.52 -25.35 10.56
N THR A 283 -0.31 -26.25 10.07
CA THR A 283 0.07 -27.61 9.66
C THR A 283 0.30 -27.72 8.16
N GLU A 284 1.12 -28.70 7.73
CA GLU A 284 1.26 -29.04 6.30
C GLU A 284 -0.07 -29.53 5.69
N GLU A 285 -0.98 -30.10 6.50
CA GLU A 285 -2.31 -30.51 6.04
C GLU A 285 -3.17 -29.30 5.64
N GLU A 286 -3.13 -28.23 6.43
CA GLU A 286 -3.79 -26.97 6.06
C GLU A 286 -3.17 -26.35 4.79
N ALA A 287 -1.85 -26.46 4.63
CA ALA A 287 -1.14 -25.97 3.46
C ALA A 287 -1.56 -26.67 2.15
N ARG A 288 -2.01 -27.94 2.22
CA ARG A 288 -2.48 -28.71 1.04
C ARG A 288 -3.71 -28.12 0.36
N LYS A 289 -4.42 -27.21 1.03
CA LYS A 289 -5.58 -26.50 0.47
C LYS A 289 -5.17 -25.38 -0.50
N SER A 290 -3.87 -25.06 -0.60
CA SER A 290 -3.35 -23.97 -1.41
C SER A 290 -2.24 -24.44 -2.35
N LYS A 291 -2.23 -23.92 -3.58
CA LYS A 291 -1.16 -24.12 -4.56
C LYS A 291 -0.13 -22.99 -4.56
N GLY A 292 -0.46 -21.87 -3.97
CA GLY A 292 0.37 -20.69 -3.86
C GLY A 292 -0.21 -19.72 -2.84
N VAL A 293 0.61 -18.83 -2.33
CA VAL A 293 0.20 -17.80 -1.38
C VAL A 293 1.08 -16.57 -1.47
N ALA A 294 0.47 -15.40 -1.52
CA ALA A 294 1.14 -14.12 -1.36
C ALA A 294 0.94 -13.58 0.06
N SER A 295 2.02 -13.22 0.73
CA SER A 295 1.98 -12.61 2.06
C SER A 295 3.16 -11.66 2.27
N GLY A 296 2.95 -10.58 3.02
CA GLY A 296 3.99 -9.58 3.19
C GLY A 296 4.47 -9.03 1.85
N ASP A 297 5.76 -9.19 1.57
CA ASP A 297 6.39 -8.77 0.32
C ASP A 297 6.62 -9.93 -0.66
N TRP A 298 6.35 -11.17 -0.27
CA TRP A 298 6.68 -12.37 -1.02
C TRP A 298 5.47 -13.12 -1.56
N TYR A 299 5.70 -13.91 -2.61
CA TYR A 299 4.82 -14.94 -3.13
C TYR A 299 5.56 -16.28 -3.10
N ALA A 300 4.90 -17.35 -2.67
CA ALA A 300 5.44 -18.70 -2.63
C ALA A 300 4.53 -19.69 -3.35
N THR A 301 5.14 -20.64 -4.07
CA THR A 301 4.46 -21.71 -4.79
C THR A 301 5.41 -22.87 -5.06
N TYR A 302 4.89 -23.99 -5.55
CA TYR A 302 5.68 -25.08 -6.13
C TYR A 302 5.45 -25.16 -7.63
N PHE A 303 6.41 -25.79 -8.34
CA PHE A 303 6.38 -25.82 -9.79
C PHE A 303 5.43 -26.90 -10.31
N GLU A 304 4.27 -26.52 -10.85
CA GLU A 304 3.39 -27.36 -11.65
C GLU A 304 3.47 -26.96 -13.12
N ALA A 305 2.88 -25.84 -13.48
CA ALA A 305 2.90 -25.29 -14.83
C ALA A 305 3.06 -23.78 -14.80
N LYS A 306 3.84 -23.20 -15.72
CA LYS A 306 4.05 -21.74 -15.80
C LYS A 306 2.76 -20.96 -16.04
N THR A 307 1.77 -21.59 -16.68
CA THR A 307 0.48 -20.98 -17.06
C THR A 307 -0.61 -21.23 -16.04
N ASP A 308 -0.28 -21.75 -14.84
CA ASP A 308 -1.27 -21.92 -13.79
C ASP A 308 -1.83 -20.53 -13.39
N PRO A 309 -3.17 -20.36 -13.39
CA PRO A 309 -3.82 -19.10 -13.02
C PRO A 309 -3.45 -18.61 -11.62
N VAL A 310 -3.02 -19.50 -10.71
CA VAL A 310 -2.58 -19.13 -9.37
C VAL A 310 -1.44 -18.11 -9.40
N HIS A 311 -0.56 -18.15 -10.41
CA HIS A 311 0.60 -17.26 -10.48
C HIS A 311 0.20 -15.80 -10.72
N ILE A 312 -0.78 -15.54 -11.56
CA ILE A 312 -1.26 -14.17 -11.76
C ILE A 312 -2.20 -13.75 -10.63
N HIS A 313 -2.97 -14.66 -10.04
CA HIS A 313 -3.80 -14.42 -8.87
C HIS A 313 -2.95 -13.90 -7.69
N GLU A 314 -2.02 -14.71 -7.22
CA GLU A 314 -1.13 -14.36 -6.09
C GLU A 314 -0.19 -13.20 -6.41
N GLY A 315 0.27 -13.11 -7.67
CA GLY A 315 1.02 -11.95 -8.16
C GLY A 315 0.23 -10.66 -8.05
N THR A 316 -1.10 -10.70 -8.24
CA THR A 316 -1.97 -9.54 -8.06
C THR A 316 -2.00 -9.10 -6.60
N HIS A 317 -2.18 -10.01 -5.64
CA HIS A 317 -2.12 -9.69 -4.21
C HIS A 317 -0.76 -9.08 -3.83
N GLN A 318 0.35 -9.66 -4.31
CA GLN A 318 1.68 -9.16 -4.04
C GLN A 318 1.87 -7.73 -4.58
N ILE A 319 1.39 -7.43 -5.79
CA ILE A 319 1.46 -6.10 -6.42
C ILE A 319 0.55 -5.10 -5.72
N PHE A 320 -0.69 -5.47 -5.40
CA PHE A 320 -1.62 -4.60 -4.67
C PHE A 320 -1.03 -4.17 -3.33
N LYS A 321 -0.39 -5.09 -2.62
CA LYS A 321 0.26 -4.77 -1.34
C LYS A 321 1.54 -3.95 -1.51
N ASN A 322 2.44 -4.32 -2.43
CA ASN A 322 3.80 -3.81 -2.46
C ASN A 322 4.06 -2.71 -3.50
N ARG A 323 3.16 -2.54 -4.49
CA ARG A 323 3.31 -1.53 -5.54
C ARG A 323 2.21 -0.48 -5.49
N LEU A 324 0.96 -0.92 -5.40
CA LEU A 324 -0.20 -0.03 -5.30
C LEU A 324 -0.43 0.47 -3.87
N ARG A 325 0.03 -0.28 -2.85
CA ARG A 325 -0.21 0.01 -1.42
C ARG A 325 -1.70 0.13 -1.08
N LEU A 326 -2.50 -0.78 -1.63
CA LEU A 326 -3.95 -0.83 -1.52
C LEU A 326 -4.43 -2.10 -0.78
N PRO A 327 -4.11 -2.27 0.52
CA PRO A 327 -4.47 -3.48 1.27
C PRO A 327 -5.92 -3.49 1.78
N GLY A 328 -6.69 -2.44 1.53
CA GLY A 328 -8.04 -2.24 2.06
C GLY A 328 -9.15 -2.90 1.26
N GLY A 329 -10.37 -2.43 1.45
CA GLY A 329 -11.58 -2.88 0.74
C GLY A 329 -12.18 -4.18 1.25
N GLY A 330 -11.41 -5.03 1.92
CA GLY A 330 -11.84 -6.34 2.41
C GLY A 330 -11.71 -7.46 1.39
N SER A 331 -12.12 -8.67 1.81
CA SER A 331 -11.88 -9.91 1.04
C SER A 331 -12.51 -9.87 -0.35
N TRP A 332 -13.75 -9.40 -0.49
CA TRP A 332 -14.40 -9.29 -1.80
C TRP A 332 -13.61 -8.48 -2.81
N PHE A 333 -12.95 -7.41 -2.36
CA PHE A 333 -12.17 -6.53 -3.24
C PHE A 333 -10.81 -7.14 -3.56
N GLN A 334 -10.08 -7.61 -2.53
CA GLN A 334 -8.75 -8.21 -2.72
C GLN A 334 -8.82 -9.47 -3.58
N GLU A 335 -9.76 -10.37 -3.27
CA GLU A 335 -9.97 -11.58 -4.09
C GLU A 335 -10.57 -11.23 -5.45
N GLY A 336 -11.47 -10.24 -5.50
CA GLY A 336 -12.08 -9.81 -6.76
C GLY A 336 -11.09 -9.28 -7.79
N VAL A 337 -10.10 -8.47 -7.38
CA VAL A 337 -9.06 -7.98 -8.29
C VAL A 337 -8.10 -9.08 -8.72
N ALA A 338 -7.76 -10.01 -7.81
CA ALA A 338 -6.90 -11.14 -8.11
C ALA A 338 -7.59 -12.15 -9.06
N GLU A 339 -8.82 -12.48 -8.76
CA GLU A 339 -9.62 -13.41 -9.56
C GLU A 339 -9.98 -12.81 -10.93
N TYR A 340 -10.23 -11.51 -11.02
CA TYR A 340 -10.44 -10.83 -12.32
C TYR A 340 -9.22 -10.98 -13.25
N MET A 341 -8.01 -10.97 -12.70
CA MET A 341 -6.78 -11.18 -13.47
C MET A 341 -6.55 -12.64 -13.87
N SER A 342 -7.11 -13.60 -13.13
CA SER A 342 -6.83 -15.04 -13.28
C SER A 342 -7.97 -15.86 -13.89
N SER A 343 -9.23 -15.37 -13.78
CA SER A 343 -10.43 -16.12 -14.21
C SER A 343 -10.51 -16.34 -15.71
N ALA A 344 -10.95 -17.52 -16.08
CA ALA A 344 -11.35 -17.80 -17.45
C ALA A 344 -12.68 -17.06 -17.77
N LYS A 345 -12.83 -16.65 -19.03
CA LYS A 345 -14.05 -15.97 -19.50
C LYS A 345 -15.34 -16.77 -19.23
N ASN A 346 -15.26 -18.11 -19.32
CA ASN A 346 -16.41 -18.98 -19.06
C ASN A 346 -16.90 -18.90 -17.62
N ASP A 347 -16.00 -18.79 -16.64
CA ASP A 347 -16.34 -18.71 -15.22
C ASP A 347 -17.12 -17.42 -14.93
N LEU A 348 -16.68 -16.30 -15.52
CA LEU A 348 -17.38 -15.01 -15.42
C LEU A 348 -18.75 -15.04 -16.12
N ASN A 349 -18.93 -15.84 -17.16
CA ASN A 349 -20.24 -16.04 -17.80
C ASN A 349 -21.21 -16.80 -16.88
N VAL A 350 -20.71 -17.79 -16.14
CA VAL A 350 -21.51 -18.53 -15.13
C VAL A 350 -21.95 -17.57 -14.01
N ALA A 351 -21.03 -16.76 -13.51
CA ALA A 351 -21.32 -15.73 -12.50
C ALA A 351 -22.37 -14.72 -13.03
N ALA A 352 -22.21 -14.23 -14.25
CA ALA A 352 -23.18 -13.32 -14.88
C ALA A 352 -24.56 -13.94 -15.02
N SER A 353 -24.65 -15.24 -15.34
CA SER A 353 -25.94 -15.97 -15.36
C SER A 353 -26.59 -16.02 -13.98
N THR A 354 -25.78 -16.19 -12.93
CA THR A 354 -26.27 -16.17 -11.53
C THR A 354 -26.86 -14.82 -11.17
N VAL A 355 -26.16 -13.72 -11.51
CA VAL A 355 -26.63 -12.34 -11.30
C VAL A 355 -27.90 -12.06 -12.10
N LYS A 356 -27.95 -12.45 -13.39
CA LYS A 356 -29.14 -12.33 -14.25
C LYS A 356 -30.39 -12.94 -13.64
N LYS A 357 -30.22 -14.09 -12.97
CA LYS A 357 -31.33 -14.86 -12.36
C LYS A 357 -31.70 -14.35 -10.96
N GLY A 358 -31.04 -13.30 -10.46
CA GLY A 358 -31.27 -12.78 -9.11
C GLY A 358 -30.88 -13.76 -7.99
N ARG A 359 -29.93 -14.65 -8.26
CA ARG A 359 -29.46 -15.68 -7.29
C ARG A 359 -28.14 -15.31 -6.62
N HIS A 360 -27.61 -14.11 -6.85
CA HIS A 360 -26.41 -13.61 -6.22
C HIS A 360 -26.72 -13.04 -4.84
N THR A 361 -25.72 -13.00 -3.98
CA THR A 361 -25.76 -12.28 -2.70
C THR A 361 -25.87 -10.78 -2.99
N PRO A 362 -26.85 -10.03 -2.42
CA PRO A 362 -26.96 -8.59 -2.61
C PRO A 362 -25.67 -7.86 -2.26
N LEU A 363 -25.26 -6.84 -3.01
CA LEU A 363 -23.99 -6.13 -2.82
C LEU A 363 -23.83 -5.60 -1.39
N VAL A 364 -24.91 -5.14 -0.78
CA VAL A 364 -24.92 -4.63 0.61
C VAL A 364 -24.51 -5.68 1.64
N ASP A 365 -24.71 -6.96 1.35
CA ASP A 365 -24.33 -8.10 2.20
C ASP A 365 -23.00 -8.72 1.73
N PHE A 366 -22.81 -8.79 0.41
CA PHE A 366 -21.59 -9.31 -0.19
C PHE A 366 -20.33 -8.59 0.29
N ILE A 367 -20.34 -7.27 0.34
CA ILE A 367 -19.18 -6.46 0.79
C ILE A 367 -18.84 -6.63 2.28
N LYS A 368 -19.72 -7.26 3.08
CA LYS A 368 -19.51 -7.53 4.51
C LYS A 368 -18.83 -8.88 4.76
N ILE A 369 -18.74 -9.73 3.75
CA ILE A 369 -18.12 -11.05 3.89
C ILE A 369 -16.67 -10.87 4.30
N ARG A 370 -16.31 -11.32 5.51
CA ARG A 370 -14.97 -11.11 6.08
C ARG A 370 -13.89 -11.89 5.33
N SER A 371 -14.22 -13.09 4.88
CA SER A 371 -13.34 -13.92 4.09
C SER A 371 -14.16 -14.72 3.09
N LEU A 372 -13.88 -14.58 1.81
CA LEU A 372 -14.54 -15.40 0.78
C LEU A 372 -14.11 -16.86 0.88
N LEU A 373 -12.91 -17.13 1.40
CA LEU A 373 -12.42 -18.50 1.62
C LEU A 373 -13.21 -19.23 2.72
N PHE A 374 -13.47 -18.55 3.86
CA PHE A 374 -14.12 -19.16 5.02
C PHE A 374 -15.64 -19.09 4.98
N SER A 375 -16.23 -18.20 4.18
CA SER A 375 -17.69 -18.19 3.99
C SER A 375 -18.21 -19.49 3.34
N ALA A 376 -17.30 -20.22 2.69
CA ALA A 376 -17.58 -21.54 2.12
C ALA A 376 -17.72 -22.65 3.13
N GLU A 377 -17.03 -22.56 4.27
CA GLU A 377 -17.02 -23.61 5.28
C GLU A 377 -18.18 -23.48 6.28
N GLU A 378 -18.64 -22.24 6.56
CA GLU A 378 -19.67 -21.97 7.57
C GLU A 378 -21.11 -22.06 7.02
N ASP A 379 -21.35 -21.71 5.74
CA ASP A 379 -22.69 -21.57 5.17
C ASP A 379 -23.08 -22.66 4.15
N VAL A 380 -22.15 -23.53 3.72
CA VAL A 380 -22.44 -24.40 2.58
C VAL A 380 -22.10 -25.87 2.82
N LYS A 381 -23.12 -26.68 2.83
CA LYS A 381 -23.06 -28.14 2.64
C LYS A 381 -22.73 -28.45 1.15
N GLY A 382 -21.60 -27.98 0.63
CA GLY A 382 -21.18 -28.27 -0.74
C GLY A 382 -20.31 -27.15 -1.36
N GLY A 383 -19.13 -27.47 -1.84
CA GLY A 383 -18.08 -26.56 -2.34
C GLY A 383 -18.40 -25.67 -3.55
N ASP A 384 -19.62 -25.68 -4.07
CA ASP A 384 -19.99 -24.94 -5.28
C ASP A 384 -20.30 -23.45 -5.05
N GLU A 385 -20.74 -23.05 -3.84
CA GLU A 385 -21.09 -21.65 -3.55
C GLU A 385 -19.87 -20.76 -3.28
N ALA A 386 -18.80 -21.29 -2.74
CA ALA A 386 -17.58 -20.51 -2.50
C ALA A 386 -16.88 -20.12 -3.80
N ALA A 387 -16.79 -21.05 -4.72
CA ALA A 387 -16.33 -20.77 -6.08
C ALA A 387 -17.21 -19.66 -6.70
N GLY A 388 -18.51 -19.66 -6.43
CA GLY A 388 -19.43 -18.61 -6.83
C GLY A 388 -19.08 -17.21 -6.28
N HIS A 389 -18.67 -17.06 -5.05
CA HIS A 389 -18.30 -15.77 -4.46
C HIS A 389 -17.04 -15.16 -5.06
N TYR A 390 -16.00 -15.94 -5.32
CA TYR A 390 -14.80 -15.47 -6.02
C TYR A 390 -15.14 -14.96 -7.42
N GLN A 391 -15.92 -15.73 -8.17
CA GLN A 391 -16.34 -15.38 -9.52
C GLN A 391 -17.29 -14.16 -9.54
N LEU A 392 -18.15 -14.00 -8.54
CA LEU A 392 -19.00 -12.81 -8.38
C LEU A 392 -18.17 -11.58 -8.08
N ALA A 393 -17.13 -11.69 -7.24
CA ALA A 393 -16.20 -10.62 -6.95
C ALA A 393 -15.44 -10.19 -8.23
N ALA A 394 -14.89 -11.14 -8.97
CA ALA A 394 -14.22 -10.89 -10.24
C ALA A 394 -15.15 -10.23 -11.28
N LEU A 395 -16.39 -10.70 -11.38
CA LEU A 395 -17.39 -10.13 -12.29
C LEU A 395 -17.77 -8.69 -11.91
N LEU A 396 -17.80 -8.37 -10.61
CA LEU A 396 -18.03 -7.00 -10.15
C LEU A 396 -16.87 -6.09 -10.58
N ILE A 397 -15.61 -6.55 -10.42
CA ILE A 397 -14.43 -5.81 -10.90
C ILE A 397 -14.46 -5.66 -12.43
N GLU A 398 -14.79 -6.72 -13.17
CA GLU A 398 -14.95 -6.65 -14.63
C GLU A 398 -16.00 -5.60 -15.04
N PHE A 399 -17.17 -5.61 -14.39
CA PHE A 399 -18.21 -4.62 -14.65
C PHE A 399 -17.70 -3.19 -14.45
N LEU A 400 -16.98 -2.94 -13.35
CA LEU A 400 -16.44 -1.62 -13.05
C LEU A 400 -15.33 -1.20 -14.02
N HIS A 401 -14.52 -2.14 -14.49
CA HIS A 401 -13.42 -1.87 -15.41
C HIS A 401 -13.87 -1.71 -16.87
N GLU A 402 -14.82 -2.55 -17.32
CA GLU A 402 -15.13 -2.65 -18.75
C GLU A 402 -16.42 -1.94 -19.17
N SER A 403 -17.38 -1.76 -18.25
CA SER A 403 -18.67 -1.15 -18.60
C SER A 403 -18.55 0.35 -18.89
N LYS A 404 -19.50 0.87 -19.67
CA LYS A 404 -19.63 2.33 -19.88
C LYS A 404 -19.88 3.10 -18.58
N PHE A 405 -20.51 2.46 -17.59
CA PHE A 405 -20.77 3.04 -16.29
C PHE A 405 -19.50 3.22 -15.47
N GLY A 406 -18.68 2.16 -15.36
CA GLY A 406 -17.57 2.09 -14.42
C GLY A 406 -16.24 2.61 -14.96
N LYS A 407 -15.95 2.35 -16.23
CA LYS A 407 -14.62 2.47 -16.85
C LYS A 407 -13.92 3.81 -16.63
N ALA A 408 -14.66 4.92 -16.78
CA ALA A 408 -14.05 6.26 -16.71
C ALA A 408 -13.54 6.63 -15.29
N LYS A 409 -14.05 5.94 -14.26
CA LYS A 409 -13.73 6.20 -12.84
C LYS A 409 -13.20 4.97 -12.10
N PHE A 410 -12.83 3.94 -12.84
CA PHE A 410 -12.41 2.67 -12.28
C PHE A 410 -11.18 2.82 -11.37
N GLN A 411 -10.17 3.58 -11.81
CA GLN A 411 -8.95 3.78 -11.03
C GLN A 411 -9.22 4.56 -9.75
N ASP A 412 -10.03 5.61 -9.82
CA ASP A 412 -10.44 6.38 -8.64
C ASP A 412 -11.15 5.48 -7.61
N PHE A 413 -12.01 4.57 -8.10
CA PHE A 413 -12.70 3.61 -7.25
C PHE A 413 -11.74 2.59 -6.62
N VAL A 414 -10.83 2.01 -7.40
CA VAL A 414 -9.81 1.08 -6.91
C VAL A 414 -8.98 1.72 -5.79
N HIS A 415 -8.54 2.96 -5.97
CA HIS A 415 -7.81 3.69 -4.95
C HIS A 415 -8.67 3.98 -3.72
N ALA A 416 -9.87 4.50 -3.88
CA ALA A 416 -10.74 4.83 -2.75
C ALA A 416 -11.10 3.60 -1.90
N VAL A 417 -11.38 2.46 -2.52
CA VAL A 417 -11.67 1.21 -1.82
C VAL A 417 -10.41 0.58 -1.25
N GLY A 418 -9.33 0.53 -2.03
CA GLY A 418 -8.07 -0.08 -1.61
C GLY A 418 -7.39 0.63 -0.44
N LEU A 419 -7.60 1.94 -0.28
CA LEU A 419 -7.15 2.72 0.88
C LEU A 419 -8.11 2.65 2.08
N SER A 420 -9.34 2.16 1.90
CA SER A 420 -10.33 2.09 2.97
C SER A 420 -9.99 1.02 4.01
N ALA A 421 -10.51 1.18 5.23
CA ALA A 421 -10.37 0.14 6.25
C ALA A 421 -11.00 -1.18 5.76
N PRO A 422 -10.34 -2.34 5.97
CA PRO A 422 -10.85 -3.64 5.53
C PRO A 422 -12.27 -3.90 6.05
N ASN A 423 -13.15 -4.38 5.18
CA ASN A 423 -14.54 -4.72 5.47
C ASN A 423 -15.39 -3.58 6.10
N SER A 424 -14.95 -2.34 5.95
CA SER A 424 -15.70 -1.17 6.42
C SER A 424 -16.79 -0.81 5.43
N ARG A 425 -18.02 -1.28 5.68
CA ARG A 425 -19.18 -0.91 4.86
C ARG A 425 -19.33 0.61 4.69
N PRO A 426 -19.27 1.44 5.73
CA PRO A 426 -19.39 2.90 5.56
C PRO A 426 -18.33 3.49 4.62
N ALA A 427 -17.10 2.99 4.69
CA ALA A 427 -16.02 3.46 3.81
C ALA A 427 -16.24 3.04 2.35
N ILE A 428 -16.72 1.80 2.12
CA ILE A 428 -17.05 1.33 0.77
C ILE A 428 -18.26 2.08 0.20
N GLU A 429 -19.32 2.29 0.99
CA GLU A 429 -20.48 3.11 0.58
C GLU A 429 -20.06 4.55 0.27
N HIS A 430 -19.15 5.12 1.05
CA HIS A 430 -18.59 6.44 0.77
C HIS A 430 -17.80 6.46 -0.55
N ALA A 431 -16.96 5.45 -0.81
CA ALA A 431 -16.22 5.33 -2.07
C ALA A 431 -17.17 5.22 -3.27
N VAL A 432 -18.19 4.37 -3.19
CA VAL A 432 -19.22 4.24 -4.24
C VAL A 432 -19.90 5.57 -4.50
N LYS A 433 -20.34 6.26 -3.43
CA LYS A 433 -21.05 7.53 -3.53
C LYS A 433 -20.18 8.65 -4.07
N SER A 434 -18.94 8.76 -3.62
CA SER A 434 -18.02 9.83 -4.04
C SER A 434 -17.54 9.64 -5.48
N VAL A 435 -17.27 8.40 -5.89
CA VAL A 435 -16.74 8.10 -7.23
C VAL A 435 -17.85 7.99 -8.28
N TYR A 436 -18.88 7.21 -8.01
CA TYR A 436 -19.94 6.90 -8.99
C TYR A 436 -21.21 7.72 -8.81
N LEU A 437 -21.30 8.56 -7.78
CA LEU A 437 -22.46 9.42 -7.47
C LEU A 437 -23.76 8.61 -7.30
N THR A 438 -23.66 7.39 -6.79
CA THR A 438 -24.77 6.48 -6.50
C THR A 438 -24.55 5.75 -5.17
N ASP A 439 -25.56 5.03 -4.68
CA ASP A 439 -25.43 4.13 -3.54
C ASP A 439 -25.18 2.68 -3.99
N LEU A 440 -25.02 1.77 -3.02
CA LEU A 440 -24.81 0.35 -3.33
C LEU A 440 -25.97 -0.28 -4.08
N ALA A 441 -27.20 0.12 -3.80
CA ALA A 441 -28.38 -0.41 -4.50
C ALA A 441 -28.40 0.07 -5.97
N GLY A 442 -28.05 1.33 -6.18
CA GLY A 442 -27.89 1.87 -7.54
C GLY A 442 -26.75 1.22 -8.30
N LEU A 443 -25.62 0.97 -7.65
CA LEU A 443 -24.49 0.24 -8.24
C LEU A 443 -24.90 -1.18 -8.63
N GLU A 444 -25.58 -1.91 -7.74
CA GLU A 444 -26.09 -3.27 -7.98
C GLU A 444 -27.03 -3.32 -9.18
N LYS A 445 -27.93 -2.34 -9.29
CA LYS A 445 -28.83 -2.22 -10.45
C LYS A 445 -28.06 -2.08 -11.77
N GLN A 446 -26.99 -1.27 -11.79
CA GLN A 446 -26.14 -1.13 -12.98
C GLN A 446 -25.35 -2.41 -13.29
N TRP A 447 -24.89 -3.12 -12.27
CA TRP A 447 -24.22 -4.41 -12.42
C TRP A 447 -25.16 -5.49 -13.00
N ILE A 448 -26.38 -5.60 -12.47
CA ILE A 448 -27.38 -6.52 -13.00
C ILE A 448 -27.69 -6.21 -14.47
N GLU A 449 -27.81 -4.93 -14.82
CA GLU A 449 -28.08 -4.52 -16.19
C GLU A 449 -26.90 -4.85 -17.14
N TYR A 450 -25.66 -4.65 -16.68
CA TYR A 450 -24.46 -5.10 -17.40
C TYR A 450 -24.49 -6.60 -17.65
N CYS A 451 -24.80 -7.39 -16.64
CA CYS A 451 -24.89 -8.86 -16.77
C CYS A 451 -25.98 -9.30 -17.77
N LYS A 452 -27.11 -8.59 -17.87
CA LYS A 452 -28.17 -8.88 -18.86
C LYS A 452 -27.71 -8.64 -20.30
N GLN A 453 -26.83 -7.66 -20.50
CA GLN A 453 -26.29 -7.29 -21.81
C GLN A 453 -25.08 -8.12 -22.23
N ARG A 454 -24.47 -8.84 -21.31
CA ARG A 454 -23.35 -9.73 -21.58
C ARG A 454 -23.79 -10.96 -22.37
N HIS A 455 -23.14 -11.23 -23.50
CA HIS A 455 -23.37 -12.35 -24.43
C HIS A 455 -22.36 -13.47 -24.28
#